data_e03a528d3ba7cd3442ae200635d3547a
#
_entry.id   e03a528d3ba7cd3442ae200635d3547a
#
_cell.length_a   1.000
_cell.length_b   1.000
_cell.length_c   1.000
_cell.angle_alpha   90.00
_cell.angle_beta   90.00
_cell.angle_gamma   90.00
#
_symmetry.space_group_name_H-M   'P 1'
#
loop_
_entity.id
_entity.type
_entity.pdbx_description
1 polymer ?
#
loop_
_entity_poly.entity_id
_entity_poly.type
_entity_poly.pdbx_seq_one_letter_code
_entity_poly.pdbx_strand_id
1 'polypeptide(L)'
;SHYLAALDESGEVRGVAQADAYLDERRYLLTIYSEQEGDRISFRFYDATNSLNIPIDDTVSFVNNSVIGTTAIPYDIIANFLDVELDQNGLVSISRVEQSWVGSESIVFSIIDNGTQNSYSSSNEVLYTVESDYEPILSGIPDQSIGPDGSFSIIALNDYLETFDDDNILWSVSGNIDLTVSLDGSNVTITHDNDYIGSETLIFTATDDTETGLSSSDTASYSVIAYDNIPLLFNVPDLAISIGETFDTLDLSQYLTEVD
;
A
#
# COMPACT_ATOMS: atom_id res chain seq x y z
N SER A 1 17.25 -15.10 -10.96
CA SER A 1 17.74 -15.67 -12.25
C SER A 1 16.75 -15.30 -13.34
N HIS A 2 17.26 -14.92 -14.51
CA HIS A 2 16.44 -14.57 -15.67
C HIS A 2 16.62 -15.63 -16.76
N TYR A 3 15.55 -15.91 -17.48
CA TYR A 3 15.52 -16.91 -18.55
C TYR A 3 14.94 -16.30 -19.82
N LEU A 4 15.46 -16.74 -20.97
CA LEU A 4 14.88 -16.48 -22.28
C LEU A 4 14.37 -17.80 -22.84
N ALA A 5 13.09 -17.86 -23.21
CA ALA A 5 12.48 -19.01 -23.84
C ALA A 5 12.13 -18.72 -25.29
N ALA A 6 12.34 -19.69 -26.16
CA ALA A 6 11.85 -19.71 -27.53
C ALA A 6 10.62 -20.62 -27.61
N LEU A 7 9.57 -20.16 -28.30
CA LEU A 7 8.30 -20.87 -28.45
C LEU A 7 7.90 -20.93 -29.92
N ASP A 8 7.28 -22.02 -30.33
CA ASP A 8 6.65 -22.11 -31.65
C ASP A 8 5.24 -21.45 -31.67
N GLU A 9 4.57 -21.47 -32.81
CA GLU A 9 3.24 -20.90 -32.98
C GLU A 9 2.16 -21.57 -32.13
N SER A 10 2.38 -22.81 -31.66
CA SER A 10 1.48 -23.50 -30.73
C SER A 10 1.72 -23.11 -29.28
N GLY A 11 2.78 -22.35 -28.98
CA GLY A 11 3.22 -21.98 -27.63
C GLY A 11 4.08 -23.08 -26.96
N GLU A 12 4.50 -24.11 -27.70
CA GLU A 12 5.41 -25.13 -27.17
C GLU A 12 6.83 -24.58 -27.08
N VAL A 13 7.49 -24.86 -25.94
CA VAL A 13 8.85 -24.39 -25.69
C VAL A 13 9.84 -25.16 -26.56
N ARG A 14 10.58 -24.45 -27.41
CA ARG A 14 11.55 -24.95 -28.35
C ARG A 14 13.02 -24.71 -27.91
N GLY A 15 13.18 -23.99 -26.82
CA GLY A 15 14.48 -23.74 -26.21
C GLY A 15 14.40 -22.83 -25.02
N VAL A 16 15.30 -23.00 -24.05
CA VAL A 16 15.43 -22.12 -22.89
C VAL A 16 16.91 -21.87 -22.61
N ALA A 17 17.24 -20.62 -22.33
CA ALA A 17 18.56 -20.24 -21.87
C ALA A 17 18.46 -19.38 -20.60
N GLN A 18 19.42 -19.55 -19.70
CA GLN A 18 19.63 -18.67 -18.57
C GLN A 18 20.59 -17.54 -18.96
N ALA A 19 20.48 -16.37 -18.38
CA ALA A 19 21.43 -15.28 -18.57
C ALA A 19 22.84 -15.71 -18.17
N ASP A 20 23.82 -15.42 -19.04
CA ASP A 20 25.22 -15.72 -18.77
C ASP A 20 25.79 -14.67 -17.80
N ALA A 21 26.36 -15.15 -16.68
CA ALA A 21 26.92 -14.29 -15.63
C ALA A 21 28.31 -13.72 -15.96
N TYR A 22 28.94 -14.16 -17.07
CA TYR A 22 30.31 -13.79 -17.44
C TYR A 22 30.46 -12.45 -18.17
N LEU A 23 29.32 -11.87 -18.58
CA LEU A 23 29.33 -10.62 -19.33
C LEU A 23 28.45 -9.61 -18.53
N ASP A 24 28.93 -8.38 -18.35
CA ASP A 24 28.21 -7.29 -17.67
C ASP A 24 26.85 -6.94 -18.32
N GLU A 25 26.58 -7.52 -19.49
CA GLU A 25 25.31 -7.40 -20.21
C GLU A 25 24.55 -8.73 -20.12
N ARG A 26 23.21 -8.66 -20.03
CA ARG A 26 22.35 -9.85 -20.02
C ARG A 26 22.33 -10.49 -21.40
N ARG A 27 23.21 -11.51 -21.61
CA ARG A 27 23.30 -12.27 -22.83
C ARG A 27 22.83 -13.70 -22.62
N TYR A 28 22.21 -14.25 -23.65
CA TYR A 28 21.67 -15.59 -23.66
C TYR A 28 22.28 -16.38 -24.82
N LEU A 29 22.78 -17.57 -24.55
CA LEU A 29 23.14 -18.56 -25.59
C LEU A 29 21.97 -19.54 -25.68
N LEU A 30 21.05 -19.26 -26.60
CA LEU A 30 19.81 -20.02 -26.75
C LEU A 30 19.96 -21.00 -27.91
N THR A 31 19.72 -22.28 -27.63
CA THR A 31 19.62 -23.32 -28.68
C THR A 31 18.12 -23.59 -28.90
N ILE A 32 17.68 -23.47 -30.14
CA ILE A 32 16.31 -23.67 -30.57
C ILE A 32 16.22 -24.94 -31.41
N TYR A 33 15.19 -25.74 -31.11
CA TYR A 33 14.90 -26.98 -31.86
C TYR A 33 13.50 -26.85 -32.49
N SER A 34 13.37 -27.20 -33.78
CA SER A 34 12.09 -27.36 -34.44
C SER A 34 12.12 -28.52 -35.43
N GLU A 35 10.97 -29.07 -35.74
CA GLU A 35 10.82 -30.17 -36.67
C GLU A 35 10.68 -29.69 -38.11
N GLN A 36 10.32 -28.41 -38.32
CA GLN A 36 10.09 -27.85 -39.65
C GLN A 36 10.96 -26.62 -39.91
N GLU A 37 11.55 -26.61 -41.08
CA GLU A 37 12.25 -25.45 -41.64
C GLU A 37 11.26 -24.32 -41.89
N GLY A 38 11.55 -23.11 -41.42
CA GLY A 38 10.72 -21.95 -41.60
C GLY A 38 9.68 -21.72 -40.46
N ASP A 39 9.63 -22.61 -39.47
CA ASP A 39 8.78 -22.39 -38.31
C ASP A 39 9.03 -21.01 -37.68
N ARG A 40 7.96 -20.31 -37.35
CA ARG A 40 8.03 -19.01 -36.66
C ARG A 40 8.27 -19.23 -35.19
N ILE A 41 9.36 -18.66 -34.70
CA ILE A 41 9.77 -18.74 -33.28
C ILE A 41 9.58 -17.38 -32.66
N SER A 42 8.82 -17.33 -31.59
CA SER A 42 8.62 -16.18 -30.71
C SER A 42 9.44 -16.35 -29.42
N PHE A 43 9.58 -15.27 -28.69
CA PHE A 43 10.39 -15.29 -27.47
C PHE A 43 9.59 -14.82 -26.26
N ARG A 44 9.99 -15.29 -25.07
CA ARG A 44 9.52 -14.80 -23.78
C ARG A 44 10.68 -14.62 -22.83
N PHE A 45 10.69 -13.50 -22.15
CA PHE A 45 11.59 -13.24 -21.05
C PHE A 45 10.92 -13.60 -19.73
N TYR A 46 11.59 -14.39 -18.90
CA TYR A 46 11.13 -14.75 -17.58
C TYR A 46 12.08 -14.25 -16.51
N ASP A 47 11.61 -13.33 -15.65
CA ASP A 47 12.32 -12.89 -14.45
C ASP A 47 11.82 -13.70 -13.24
N ALA A 48 12.63 -14.68 -12.81
CA ALA A 48 12.30 -15.53 -11.69
C ALA A 48 12.35 -14.83 -10.33
N THR A 49 12.96 -13.64 -10.25
CA THR A 49 13.01 -12.86 -9.00
C THR A 49 11.68 -12.21 -8.71
N ASN A 50 11.06 -11.67 -9.76
CA ASN A 50 9.79 -10.94 -9.68
C ASN A 50 8.61 -11.76 -10.23
N SER A 51 8.84 -13.02 -10.64
CA SER A 51 7.85 -13.90 -11.27
C SER A 51 7.21 -13.33 -12.54
N LEU A 52 7.93 -12.46 -13.25
CA LEU A 52 7.44 -11.81 -14.47
C LEU A 52 7.65 -12.70 -15.69
N ASN A 53 6.67 -12.76 -16.59
CA ASN A 53 6.69 -13.51 -17.83
C ASN A 53 6.29 -12.62 -19.00
N ILE A 54 7.27 -11.97 -19.62
CA ILE A 54 7.10 -10.90 -20.59
C ILE A 54 7.21 -11.45 -22.00
N PRO A 55 6.20 -11.30 -22.85
CA PRO A 55 6.31 -11.60 -24.27
C PRO A 55 7.26 -10.61 -24.95
N ILE A 56 7.95 -11.10 -25.99
CA ILE A 56 8.84 -10.31 -26.82
C ILE A 56 8.25 -10.31 -28.21
N ASP A 57 8.12 -9.14 -28.82
CA ASP A 57 7.49 -8.97 -30.12
C ASP A 57 8.36 -9.51 -31.29
N ASP A 58 9.68 -9.58 -31.05
CA ASP A 58 10.61 -10.14 -32.02
C ASP A 58 10.32 -11.61 -32.31
N THR A 59 10.40 -11.96 -33.57
CA THR A 59 10.27 -13.34 -34.04
C THR A 59 11.35 -13.66 -35.05
N VAL A 60 11.76 -14.94 -35.07
CA VAL A 60 12.70 -15.45 -36.10
C VAL A 60 12.09 -16.65 -36.78
N SER A 61 12.51 -16.90 -38.06
CA SER A 61 12.21 -18.17 -38.71
C SER A 61 13.27 -19.20 -38.39
N PHE A 62 12.85 -20.39 -38.02
CA PHE A 62 13.75 -21.48 -37.75
C PHE A 62 14.45 -21.93 -39.05
N VAL A 63 15.79 -21.98 -39.02
CA VAL A 63 16.61 -22.50 -40.09
C VAL A 63 17.62 -23.49 -39.49
N ASN A 64 17.57 -24.72 -39.96
CA ASN A 64 18.39 -25.78 -39.42
C ASN A 64 19.90 -25.46 -39.56
N ASN A 65 20.66 -25.67 -38.49
CA ASN A 65 22.08 -25.35 -38.39
C ASN A 65 22.47 -23.88 -38.65
N SER A 66 21.50 -22.95 -38.59
CA SER A 66 21.83 -21.53 -38.64
C SER A 66 22.23 -20.98 -37.27
N VAL A 67 22.95 -19.88 -37.28
CA VAL A 67 23.32 -19.10 -36.08
C VAL A 67 22.87 -17.67 -36.30
N ILE A 68 22.06 -17.17 -35.42
CA ILE A 68 21.59 -15.78 -35.41
C ILE A 68 22.37 -15.04 -34.33
N GLY A 69 23.14 -14.02 -34.73
CA GLY A 69 24.05 -13.32 -33.84
C GLY A 69 25.30 -14.17 -33.46
N THR A 70 26.19 -13.56 -32.75
CA THR A 70 27.41 -14.18 -32.20
C THR A 70 27.71 -13.56 -30.84
N THR A 71 28.67 -14.12 -30.10
CA THR A 71 29.15 -13.53 -28.84
C THR A 71 29.75 -12.13 -29.02
N ALA A 72 30.27 -11.82 -30.24
CA ALA A 72 30.83 -10.51 -30.56
C ALA A 72 29.80 -9.53 -31.16
N ILE A 73 28.79 -10.06 -31.87
CA ILE A 73 27.70 -9.29 -32.47
C ILE A 73 26.42 -10.05 -32.14
N PRO A 74 25.85 -9.83 -30.95
CA PRO A 74 24.61 -10.49 -30.53
C PRO A 74 23.42 -10.06 -31.41
N TYR A 75 22.40 -10.88 -31.45
CA TYR A 75 21.08 -10.49 -31.94
C TYR A 75 20.36 -9.82 -30.79
N ASP A 76 19.97 -8.57 -30.97
CA ASP A 76 19.30 -7.82 -29.92
C ASP A 76 17.79 -8.16 -29.92
N ILE A 77 17.30 -8.54 -28.76
CA ILE A 77 15.89 -8.82 -28.51
C ILE A 77 15.41 -7.81 -27.44
N ILE A 78 14.36 -7.09 -27.75
CA ILE A 78 13.81 -6.04 -26.86
C ILE A 78 12.56 -6.60 -26.19
N ALA A 79 12.59 -6.68 -24.87
CA ALA A 79 11.41 -6.94 -24.05
C ALA A 79 10.77 -5.60 -23.69
N ASN A 80 9.54 -5.39 -24.16
CA ASN A 80 8.76 -4.21 -23.81
C ASN A 80 7.90 -4.52 -22.58
N PHE A 81 8.07 -3.75 -21.53
CA PHE A 81 7.30 -3.87 -20.30
C PHE A 81 6.03 -2.99 -20.31
N LEU A 82 6.05 -1.99 -21.19
CA LEU A 82 4.91 -1.13 -21.45
C LEU A 82 4.34 -1.42 -22.85
N ASP A 83 3.02 -1.49 -22.93
CA ASP A 83 2.25 -1.54 -24.18
C ASP A 83 1.83 -0.13 -24.55
N VAL A 84 2.09 0.27 -25.81
CA VAL A 84 1.85 1.62 -26.31
C VAL A 84 0.91 1.57 -27.49
N GLU A 85 -0.29 2.07 -27.31
CA GLU A 85 -1.28 2.18 -28.37
C GLU A 85 -1.44 3.63 -28.82
N LEU A 86 -1.39 3.86 -30.14
CA LEU A 86 -1.65 5.16 -30.76
C LEU A 86 -2.96 5.09 -31.57
N ASP A 87 -3.94 5.89 -31.20
CA ASP A 87 -5.20 5.97 -31.94
C ASP A 87 -5.08 6.86 -33.22
N GLN A 88 -6.15 6.83 -34.05
CA GLN A 88 -6.21 7.60 -35.30
C GLN A 88 -6.26 9.14 -35.06
N ASN A 89 -6.55 9.59 -33.86
CA ASN A 89 -6.60 11.01 -33.49
C ASN A 89 -5.26 11.50 -32.92
N GLY A 90 -4.27 10.62 -32.78
CA GLY A 90 -2.97 10.93 -32.20
C GLY A 90 -2.96 10.84 -30.67
N LEU A 91 -3.97 10.20 -30.05
CA LEU A 91 -3.99 9.93 -28.63
C LEU A 91 -3.19 8.66 -28.34
N VAL A 92 -2.26 8.74 -27.37
CA VAL A 92 -1.44 7.62 -26.93
C VAL A 92 -2.01 7.08 -25.62
N SER A 93 -2.22 5.76 -25.56
CA SER A 93 -2.50 5.00 -24.35
C SER A 93 -1.27 4.17 -24.00
N ILE A 94 -0.89 4.17 -22.74
CA ILE A 94 0.25 3.39 -22.25
C ILE A 94 -0.22 2.54 -21.06
N SER A 95 0.03 1.24 -21.13
CA SER A 95 -0.33 0.29 -20.08
C SER A 95 0.82 -0.68 -19.80
N ARG A 96 0.79 -1.31 -18.61
CA ARG A 96 1.76 -2.35 -18.26
C ARG A 96 1.38 -3.65 -18.96
N VAL A 97 2.37 -4.32 -19.57
CA VAL A 97 2.20 -5.68 -20.13
C VAL A 97 1.93 -6.70 -19.01
N GLU A 98 2.63 -6.55 -17.88
CA GLU A 98 2.42 -7.33 -16.66
C GLU A 98 2.10 -6.40 -15.49
N GLN A 99 0.99 -6.64 -14.81
CA GLN A 99 0.51 -5.77 -13.72
C GLN A 99 1.47 -5.67 -12.52
N SER A 100 2.26 -6.71 -12.29
CA SER A 100 3.26 -6.76 -11.21
C SER A 100 4.62 -6.15 -11.57
N TRP A 101 4.78 -5.65 -12.82
CA TRP A 101 6.05 -5.04 -13.21
C TRP A 101 6.22 -3.67 -12.57
N VAL A 102 7.40 -3.46 -11.98
CA VAL A 102 7.91 -2.17 -11.48
C VAL A 102 9.27 -1.90 -12.14
N GLY A 103 9.54 -0.65 -12.46
CA GLY A 103 10.76 -0.25 -13.13
C GLY A 103 10.54 0.94 -14.07
N SER A 104 11.51 1.20 -14.93
CA SER A 104 11.46 2.31 -15.87
C SER A 104 11.74 1.83 -17.28
N GLU A 105 10.99 2.37 -18.24
CA GLU A 105 11.17 2.14 -19.66
C GLU A 105 11.11 3.46 -20.43
N SER A 106 12.02 3.63 -21.41
CA SER A 106 12.04 4.80 -22.28
C SER A 106 11.24 4.55 -23.54
N ILE A 107 10.30 5.44 -23.86
CA ILE A 107 9.51 5.42 -25.09
C ILE A 107 9.93 6.59 -25.97
N VAL A 108 10.24 6.30 -27.24
CA VAL A 108 10.59 7.29 -28.25
C VAL A 108 9.39 7.61 -29.12
N PHE A 109 8.88 8.83 -29.02
CA PHE A 109 7.83 9.34 -29.91
C PHE A 109 8.48 10.02 -31.10
N SER A 110 8.03 9.63 -32.31
CA SER A 110 8.53 10.18 -33.57
C SER A 110 7.41 10.71 -34.44
N ILE A 111 7.65 11.85 -35.08
CA ILE A 111 6.76 12.41 -36.09
C ILE A 111 7.52 12.58 -37.39
N ILE A 112 6.88 12.23 -38.50
CA ILE A 112 7.44 12.40 -39.83
C ILE A 112 6.42 13.16 -40.66
N ASP A 113 6.88 14.25 -41.29
CA ASP A 113 6.03 14.97 -42.23
C ASP A 113 6.06 14.29 -43.61
N ASN A 114 4.93 14.31 -44.30
CA ASN A 114 4.77 13.74 -45.65
C ASN A 114 5.00 14.78 -46.77
N GLY A 115 5.92 15.70 -46.57
CA GLY A 115 6.24 16.73 -47.56
C GLY A 115 6.60 16.14 -48.93
N THR A 116 6.11 16.73 -50.00
CA THR A 116 6.29 16.22 -51.39
C THR A 116 7.69 16.43 -51.95
N GLN A 117 8.53 17.22 -51.30
CA GLN A 117 9.88 17.51 -51.77
C GLN A 117 10.99 17.12 -50.76
N ASN A 118 10.73 17.27 -49.47
CA ASN A 118 11.63 16.85 -48.40
C ASN A 118 10.79 16.30 -47.26
N SER A 119 11.17 15.18 -46.70
CA SER A 119 10.59 14.60 -45.50
C SER A 119 11.42 15.07 -44.29
N TYR A 120 10.75 15.69 -43.32
CA TYR A 120 11.37 16.08 -42.06
C TYR A 120 10.83 15.17 -40.94
N SER A 121 11.70 14.82 -40.00
CA SER A 121 11.34 14.04 -38.82
C SER A 121 11.81 14.71 -37.55
N SER A 122 11.08 14.50 -36.47
CA SER A 122 11.48 14.88 -35.11
C SER A 122 11.09 13.75 -34.17
N SER A 123 11.90 13.55 -33.15
CA SER A 123 11.63 12.55 -32.10
C SER A 123 11.93 13.11 -30.73
N ASN A 124 11.24 12.58 -29.72
CA ASN A 124 11.49 12.88 -28.32
C ASN A 124 11.40 11.56 -27.52
N GLU A 125 12.32 11.39 -26.60
CA GLU A 125 12.37 10.26 -25.67
C GLU A 125 11.75 10.68 -24.32
N VAL A 126 10.91 9.81 -23.77
CA VAL A 126 10.24 10.03 -22.48
C VAL A 126 10.44 8.79 -21.64
N LEU A 127 10.92 8.96 -20.41
CA LEU A 127 11.04 7.88 -19.43
C LEU A 127 9.71 7.73 -18.69
N TYR A 128 9.18 6.52 -18.69
CA TYR A 128 8.03 6.12 -17.90
C TYR A 128 8.50 5.22 -16.75
N THR A 129 8.07 5.52 -15.54
CA THR A 129 8.43 4.77 -14.34
C THR A 129 7.18 4.24 -13.67
N VAL A 130 7.22 2.97 -13.29
CA VAL A 130 6.25 2.31 -12.41
C VAL A 130 6.97 2.03 -11.10
N GLU A 131 6.51 2.64 -10.04
CA GLU A 131 7.07 2.49 -8.70
C GLU A 131 6.42 1.32 -7.95
N SER A 132 7.12 0.82 -6.94
CA SER A 132 6.56 -0.20 -6.04
C SER A 132 5.53 0.46 -5.13
N ASP A 133 4.44 -0.25 -4.90
CA ASP A 133 3.38 0.11 -3.97
C ASP A 133 3.60 -0.67 -2.66
N TYR A 134 3.67 0.02 -1.54
CA TYR A 134 3.95 -0.56 -0.22
C TYR A 134 2.80 -0.28 0.74
N GLU A 135 2.44 -1.31 1.51
CA GLU A 135 1.44 -1.18 2.56
C GLU A 135 1.91 -0.15 3.62
N PRO A 136 1.08 0.85 3.98
CA PRO A 136 1.37 1.74 5.09
C PRO A 136 1.42 0.96 6.40
N ILE A 137 2.21 1.42 7.38
CA ILE A 137 2.26 0.82 8.71
C ILE A 137 1.69 1.82 9.71
N LEU A 138 0.55 1.48 10.30
CA LEU A 138 -0.10 2.26 11.35
C LEU A 138 0.02 1.52 12.68
N SER A 139 0.65 2.13 13.69
CA SER A 139 0.87 1.46 14.97
C SER A 139 1.17 2.41 16.12
N GLY A 140 0.84 1.97 17.33
CA GLY A 140 1.21 2.68 18.57
C GLY A 140 0.30 3.82 18.96
N ILE A 141 -0.94 3.88 18.43
CA ILE A 141 -1.96 4.85 18.85
C ILE A 141 -2.28 4.59 20.33
N PRO A 142 -2.17 5.60 21.20
CA PRO A 142 -2.30 5.39 22.63
C PRO A 142 -3.77 5.25 23.08
N ASP A 143 -3.98 4.37 24.07
CA ASP A 143 -5.22 4.37 24.84
C ASP A 143 -5.36 5.67 25.62
N GLN A 144 -6.61 6.13 25.80
CA GLN A 144 -6.90 7.31 26.61
C GLN A 144 -7.99 7.01 27.63
N SER A 145 -7.80 7.55 28.84
CA SER A 145 -8.77 7.45 29.93
C SER A 145 -8.96 8.81 30.58
N ILE A 146 -10.21 9.22 30.74
CA ILE A 146 -10.61 10.51 31.30
C ILE A 146 -11.70 10.35 32.37
N GLY A 147 -11.90 11.38 33.21
CA GLY A 147 -13.12 11.50 34.03
C GLY A 147 -14.30 12.05 33.22
N PRO A 148 -15.51 12.07 33.78
CA PRO A 148 -16.73 12.51 33.09
C PRO A 148 -16.70 13.95 32.57
N ASP A 149 -15.94 14.84 33.24
CA ASP A 149 -15.78 16.24 32.81
C ASP A 149 -14.53 16.45 31.96
N GLY A 150 -13.81 15.36 31.63
CA GLY A 150 -12.57 15.38 30.86
C GLY A 150 -12.81 15.52 29.35
N SER A 151 -11.69 15.67 28.63
CA SER A 151 -11.70 15.65 27.17
C SER A 151 -10.53 14.80 26.68
N PHE A 152 -10.78 13.96 25.70
CA PHE A 152 -9.72 13.20 25.04
C PHE A 152 -8.78 14.13 24.26
N SER A 153 -7.50 13.78 24.25
CA SER A 153 -6.52 14.50 23.44
C SER A 153 -6.75 14.20 21.95
N ILE A 154 -6.59 15.21 21.12
CA ILE A 154 -6.62 15.06 19.65
C ILE A 154 -5.46 14.13 19.23
N ILE A 155 -5.75 13.25 18.30
CA ILE A 155 -4.76 12.32 17.74
C ILE A 155 -4.41 12.80 16.34
N ALA A 156 -3.13 13.07 16.10
CA ALA A 156 -2.59 13.28 14.76
C ALA A 156 -2.12 11.93 14.23
N LEU A 157 -2.90 11.27 13.38
CA LEU A 157 -2.63 9.91 12.90
C LEU A 157 -1.30 9.81 12.13
N ASN A 158 -0.85 10.89 11.50
CA ASN A 158 0.46 10.95 10.85
C ASN A 158 1.63 10.72 11.81
N ASP A 159 1.46 10.97 13.12
CA ASP A 159 2.52 10.74 14.12
C ASP A 159 2.72 9.23 14.40
N TYR A 160 1.79 8.39 13.97
CA TYR A 160 1.75 6.94 14.17
C TYR A 160 1.87 6.15 12.86
N LEU A 161 2.09 6.85 11.74
CA LEU A 161 2.17 6.31 10.39
C LEU A 161 3.61 6.21 9.92
N GLU A 162 3.96 5.09 9.32
CA GLU A 162 5.18 4.91 8.52
C GLU A 162 4.78 4.51 7.09
N THR A 163 5.28 5.24 6.08
CA THR A 163 5.10 4.95 4.66
C THR A 163 6.46 4.79 3.97
N PHE A 164 6.51 4.01 2.90
CA PHE A 164 7.72 3.71 2.13
C PHE A 164 7.66 4.23 0.69
N ASP A 165 6.58 4.89 0.35
CA ASP A 165 6.31 5.55 -0.93
C ASP A 165 5.64 6.91 -0.70
N ASP A 166 5.37 7.65 -1.78
CA ASP A 166 4.81 9.00 -1.72
C ASP A 166 3.28 9.02 -1.92
N ASP A 167 2.59 7.89 -1.64
CA ASP A 167 1.15 7.78 -1.84
C ASP A 167 0.35 8.59 -0.83
N ASN A 168 -0.80 9.10 -1.28
CA ASN A 168 -1.73 9.76 -0.37
C ASN A 168 -2.44 8.73 0.50
N ILE A 169 -2.67 9.09 1.76
CA ILE A 169 -3.36 8.23 2.72
C ILE A 169 -4.80 8.67 2.91
N LEU A 170 -5.72 7.74 2.73
CA LEU A 170 -7.12 7.86 3.09
C LEU A 170 -7.32 7.31 4.50
N TRP A 171 -7.84 8.15 5.38
CA TRP A 171 -8.07 7.83 6.78
C TRP A 171 -9.50 7.41 7.05
N SER A 172 -9.67 6.40 7.89
CA SER A 172 -10.98 6.05 8.44
C SER A 172 -10.88 5.61 9.90
N VAL A 173 -11.96 5.83 10.64
CA VAL A 173 -12.12 5.40 12.04
C VAL A 173 -13.45 4.69 12.17
N SER A 174 -13.46 3.58 12.90
CA SER A 174 -14.66 2.79 13.16
C SER A 174 -14.64 2.20 14.57
N GLY A 175 -15.73 1.53 14.97
CA GLY A 175 -15.85 0.89 16.29
C GLY A 175 -16.50 1.77 17.34
N ASN A 176 -16.79 3.05 17.06
CA ASN A 176 -17.53 3.91 17.96
C ASN A 176 -19.04 3.55 17.98
N ILE A 177 -19.63 3.59 19.15
CA ILE A 177 -21.06 3.33 19.41
C ILE A 177 -21.69 4.55 20.05
N ASP A 178 -21.20 4.93 21.23
CA ASP A 178 -21.67 6.06 22.03
C ASP A 178 -20.69 7.25 21.99
N LEU A 179 -19.42 6.99 21.63
CA LEU A 179 -18.45 8.05 21.38
C LEU A 179 -18.68 8.69 20.01
N THR A 180 -18.56 10.00 19.95
CA THR A 180 -18.60 10.74 18.68
C THR A 180 -17.19 10.96 18.16
N VAL A 181 -16.93 10.53 16.93
CA VAL A 181 -15.63 10.66 16.25
C VAL A 181 -15.75 11.64 15.09
N SER A 182 -14.85 12.60 15.03
CA SER A 182 -14.70 13.54 13.92
C SER A 182 -13.29 13.46 13.36
N LEU A 183 -13.18 13.34 12.04
CA LEU A 183 -11.94 13.26 11.29
C LEU A 183 -11.78 14.52 10.42
N ASP A 184 -10.65 15.22 10.56
CA ASP A 184 -10.26 16.38 9.75
C ASP A 184 -8.83 16.15 9.23
N GLY A 185 -8.72 15.69 7.97
CA GLY A 185 -7.46 15.18 7.43
C GLY A 185 -6.97 13.99 8.27
N SER A 186 -5.79 14.07 8.84
CA SER A 186 -5.23 13.06 9.75
C SER A 186 -5.52 13.32 11.24
N ASN A 187 -6.26 14.39 11.57
CA ASN A 187 -6.58 14.71 12.96
C ASN A 187 -7.92 14.09 13.39
N VAL A 188 -7.89 13.30 14.45
CA VAL A 188 -9.06 12.68 15.05
C VAL A 188 -9.42 13.39 16.34
N THR A 189 -10.66 13.85 16.43
CA THR A 189 -11.26 14.38 17.66
C THR A 189 -12.32 13.40 18.13
N ILE A 190 -12.23 13.00 19.39
CA ILE A 190 -13.17 12.07 20.03
C ILE A 190 -13.87 12.82 21.17
N THR A 191 -15.19 12.73 21.19
CA THR A 191 -16.02 13.37 22.24
C THR A 191 -17.05 12.38 22.76
N HIS A 192 -17.58 12.65 23.95
CA HIS A 192 -18.62 11.86 24.59
C HIS A 192 -19.74 12.76 25.10
N ASP A 193 -20.91 12.19 25.29
CA ASP A 193 -22.02 12.87 25.99
C ASP A 193 -21.72 12.94 27.49
N ASN A 194 -22.33 13.95 28.19
CA ASN A 194 -22.05 14.22 29.61
C ASN A 194 -22.38 13.05 30.56
N ASP A 195 -23.31 12.19 30.15
CA ASP A 195 -23.77 11.06 30.95
C ASP A 195 -23.04 9.74 30.60
N TYR A 196 -22.14 9.78 29.63
CA TYR A 196 -21.41 8.59 29.18
C TYR A 196 -20.37 8.17 30.21
N ILE A 197 -20.49 6.92 30.68
CA ILE A 197 -19.48 6.21 31.44
C ILE A 197 -19.27 4.85 30.76
N GLY A 198 -18.09 4.58 30.30
CA GLY A 198 -17.83 3.36 29.55
C GLY A 198 -16.47 3.34 28.88
N SER A 199 -16.26 2.32 28.06
CA SER A 199 -15.05 2.17 27.27
C SER A 199 -15.39 1.62 25.89
N GLU A 200 -14.81 2.20 24.86
CA GLU A 200 -14.92 1.73 23.48
C GLU A 200 -13.53 1.52 22.87
N THR A 201 -13.42 0.53 22.01
CA THR A 201 -12.21 0.31 21.21
C THR A 201 -12.45 0.84 19.82
N LEU A 202 -11.70 1.84 19.43
CA LEU A 202 -11.72 2.40 18.09
C LEU A 202 -10.67 1.72 17.21
N ILE A 203 -11.01 1.55 15.94
CA ILE A 203 -10.14 1.02 14.90
C ILE A 203 -9.80 2.15 13.95
N PHE A 204 -8.53 2.48 13.85
CA PHE A 204 -8.00 3.50 12.95
C PHE A 204 -7.39 2.79 11.75
N THR A 205 -7.70 3.23 10.54
CA THR A 205 -7.21 2.60 9.32
C THR A 205 -6.59 3.65 8.41
N ALA A 206 -5.38 3.36 7.96
CA ALA A 206 -4.68 4.04 6.89
C ALA A 206 -4.81 3.20 5.62
N THR A 207 -5.24 3.81 4.52
CA THR A 207 -5.38 3.13 3.22
C THR A 207 -4.72 4.00 2.15
N ASP A 208 -3.88 3.41 1.30
CA ASP A 208 -3.29 4.11 0.16
C ASP A 208 -4.36 4.48 -0.85
N ASP A 209 -4.27 5.71 -1.38
CA ASP A 209 -5.15 6.18 -2.46
C ASP A 209 -4.62 5.70 -3.83
N THR A 210 -4.42 4.38 -3.95
CA THR A 210 -3.95 3.70 -5.14
C THR A 210 -4.99 2.71 -5.66
N GLU A 211 -4.79 2.14 -6.86
CA GLU A 211 -5.67 1.10 -7.40
C GLU A 211 -5.68 -0.18 -6.55
N THR A 212 -4.58 -0.47 -5.86
CA THR A 212 -4.46 -1.65 -4.99
C THR A 212 -5.11 -1.44 -3.64
N GLY A 213 -5.11 -0.19 -3.14
CA GLY A 213 -5.74 0.20 -1.87
C GLY A 213 -5.19 -0.57 -0.68
N LEU A 214 -3.86 -0.74 -0.61
CA LEU A 214 -3.20 -1.39 0.53
C LEU A 214 -3.53 -0.66 1.83
N SER A 215 -3.70 -1.38 2.92
CA SER A 215 -4.16 -0.75 4.16
C SER A 215 -3.66 -1.45 5.41
N SER A 216 -3.42 -0.67 6.45
CA SER A 216 -3.06 -1.12 7.78
C SER A 216 -3.98 -0.48 8.82
N SER A 217 -4.18 -1.18 9.94
CA SER A 217 -5.05 -0.70 11.01
C SER A 217 -4.40 -0.87 12.38
N ASP A 218 -4.69 0.07 13.28
CA ASP A 218 -4.33 0.01 14.68
C ASP A 218 -5.57 0.27 15.56
N THR A 219 -5.54 -0.17 16.80
CA THR A 219 -6.65 -0.06 17.73
C THR A 219 -6.24 0.62 19.02
N ALA A 220 -7.10 1.49 19.54
CA ALA A 220 -6.90 2.10 20.84
C ALA A 220 -8.22 2.15 21.62
N SER A 221 -8.13 2.05 22.95
CA SER A 221 -9.25 2.09 23.88
C SER A 221 -9.45 3.50 24.43
N TYR A 222 -10.70 3.95 24.42
CA TYR A 222 -11.14 5.25 24.96
C TYR A 222 -12.12 5.04 26.07
N SER A 223 -11.77 5.48 27.28
CA SER A 223 -12.56 5.21 28.49
C SER A 223 -12.92 6.51 29.21
N VAL A 224 -14.20 6.63 29.58
CA VAL A 224 -14.69 7.62 30.53
C VAL A 224 -15.01 6.90 31.84
N ILE A 225 -14.25 7.20 32.89
CA ILE A 225 -14.34 6.51 34.19
C ILE A 225 -15.06 7.40 35.18
N ALA A 226 -16.06 6.83 35.84
CA ALA A 226 -16.78 7.53 36.93
C ALA A 226 -15.77 7.98 38.03
N TYR A 227 -16.07 9.12 38.63
CA TYR A 227 -15.33 9.53 39.81
C TYR A 227 -15.61 8.54 40.97
N ASP A 228 -14.55 8.03 41.57
CA ASP A 228 -14.60 7.25 42.79
C ASP A 228 -14.40 8.23 43.98
N ASN A 229 -15.49 8.70 44.57
CA ASN A 229 -15.46 9.64 45.66
C ASN A 229 -15.34 8.89 46.97
N ILE A 230 -14.38 9.26 47.80
CA ILE A 230 -14.23 8.72 49.15
C ILE A 230 -15.33 9.33 50.02
N PRO A 231 -16.25 8.51 50.61
CA PRO A 231 -17.25 9.04 51.51
C PRO A 231 -16.55 9.70 52.71
N LEU A 232 -16.98 10.91 53.03
CA LEU A 232 -16.44 11.66 54.14
C LEU A 232 -17.52 11.83 55.22
N LEU A 233 -17.20 11.42 56.43
CA LEU A 233 -17.95 11.78 57.63
C LEU A 233 -17.35 13.05 58.22
N PHE A 234 -18.19 14.08 58.38
CA PHE A 234 -17.72 15.32 59.00
C PHE A 234 -18.78 15.92 59.94
N ASN A 235 -18.34 16.75 60.90
CA ASN A 235 -19.20 17.40 61.90
C ASN A 235 -20.02 16.41 62.72
N VAL A 236 -19.59 15.17 62.91
CA VAL A 236 -20.18 14.27 63.91
C VAL A 236 -20.05 14.93 65.29
N PRO A 237 -21.15 15.23 66.01
CA PRO A 237 -21.10 15.99 67.26
C PRO A 237 -20.48 15.19 68.36
N ASP A 238 -19.77 15.88 69.28
CA ASP A 238 -19.42 15.34 70.58
C ASP A 238 -20.67 15.25 71.45
N LEU A 239 -20.89 14.11 72.05
CA LEU A 239 -22.04 13.87 72.89
C LEU A 239 -21.59 13.68 74.35
N ALA A 240 -22.29 14.34 75.30
CA ALA A 240 -22.05 14.18 76.72
C ALA A 240 -23.38 13.93 77.45
N ILE A 241 -23.37 13.01 78.40
CA ILE A 241 -24.48 12.68 79.27
C ILE A 241 -24.05 12.67 80.76
N SER A 242 -25.05 12.75 81.67
CA SER A 242 -24.83 12.60 83.11
C SER A 242 -24.81 11.11 83.49
N ILE A 243 -24.26 10.82 84.69
CA ILE A 243 -24.23 9.46 85.22
C ILE A 243 -25.68 8.95 85.42
N GLY A 244 -25.99 7.80 84.76
CA GLY A 244 -27.26 7.14 84.74
C GLY A 244 -28.17 7.41 83.55
N GLU A 245 -27.71 8.22 82.60
CA GLU A 245 -28.39 8.51 81.36
C GLU A 245 -27.78 7.59 80.24
N THR A 246 -28.45 7.46 79.10
CA THR A 246 -28.03 6.75 77.92
C THR A 246 -27.91 7.74 76.73
N PHE A 247 -26.88 7.54 75.85
CA PHE A 247 -26.80 8.32 74.64
C PHE A 247 -27.94 8.03 73.70
N ASP A 248 -28.48 9.08 73.08
CA ASP A 248 -29.40 8.92 71.98
C ASP A 248 -28.76 8.26 70.75
N THR A 249 -29.57 7.64 69.95
CA THR A 249 -29.07 7.05 68.72
C THR A 249 -28.62 8.15 67.75
N LEU A 250 -27.42 7.99 67.24
CA LEU A 250 -26.87 8.90 66.23
C LEU A 250 -27.08 8.29 64.82
N ASP A 251 -27.74 9.02 63.95
CA ASP A 251 -27.87 8.64 62.52
C ASP A 251 -26.67 9.22 61.76
N LEU A 252 -25.70 8.36 61.42
CA LEU A 252 -24.49 8.76 60.71
C LEU A 252 -24.74 9.16 59.25
N SER A 253 -25.89 8.79 58.66
CA SER A 253 -26.24 9.19 57.29
C SER A 253 -26.40 10.72 57.15
N GLN A 254 -26.71 11.43 58.26
CA GLN A 254 -26.82 12.88 58.29
C GLN A 254 -25.46 13.61 58.27
N TYR A 255 -24.39 12.89 58.52
CA TYR A 255 -23.01 13.40 58.58
C TYR A 255 -22.16 12.82 57.46
N LEU A 256 -22.75 12.05 56.55
CA LEU A 256 -22.09 11.47 55.40
C LEU A 256 -22.22 12.45 54.23
N THR A 257 -21.12 12.80 53.64
CA THR A 257 -21.10 13.50 52.36
C THR A 257 -20.75 12.45 51.30
N GLU A 258 -21.75 12.01 50.54
CA GLU A 258 -21.53 11.33 49.29
C GLU A 258 -21.44 12.39 48.19
N VAL A 259 -20.37 12.35 47.44
CA VAL A 259 -20.19 13.20 46.29
C VAL A 259 -20.03 12.24 45.12
N ASP A 260 -21.13 11.71 44.64
CA ASP A 260 -21.21 11.02 43.37
C ASP A 260 -21.55 12.01 42.24
#